data_d3ec22a47c6dd700486fb248950eb778
#
_entry.id   d3ec22a47c6dd700486fb248950eb778
#
_cell.length_a   1.000
_cell.length_b   1.000
_cell.length_c   1.000
_cell.angle_alpha   90.00
_cell.angle_beta   90.00
_cell.angle_gamma   90.00
#
_symmetry.space_group_name_H-M   'P 1'
#
loop_
_entity.id
_entity.type
_entity.pdbx_description
1 polymer ?
#
loop_
_entity_poly.entity_id
_entity_poly.type
_entity_poly.pdbx_seq_one_letter_code
_entity_poly.pdbx_strand_id
1 'polypeptide(L)'
;MLTPCANSSRLKRKMSVKQTQCSEEDEEPRERDSKIGEVDKVLGSPQDHNVRSRAIFILENASLKKGLVRKEWKILNSHDDANLLLKQNKNLNDYGPDIVFEALRSIMDSPLNKYGLPHVRIPRTCKRFCGLIVDLLRKSCVRAKDTDEVLIRVLEEPVTRHLPVNYHIIGLSYSSEMLVDIDDYVCDLSDDVTPVFVVGAMVNGKVKRDNTHDYISVSDYPLSAKCCVGLICDALEQKWKLF
;
A
#
# COMPACT_ATOMS: atom_id res chain seq x y z
N MET A 1 -41.19 18.82 -41.63
CA MET A 1 -41.93 17.75 -42.30
C MET A 1 -41.16 16.47 -42.08
N LEU A 2 -41.72 15.67 -41.33
CA LEU A 2 -42.16 14.31 -41.40
C LEU A 2 -42.20 13.70 -39.97
N THR A 3 -43.38 13.28 -39.63
CA THR A 3 -43.88 12.80 -38.34
C THR A 3 -43.63 11.30 -38.12
N PRO A 4 -43.97 10.77 -36.95
CA PRO A 4 -43.45 9.55 -36.41
C PRO A 4 -44.30 8.31 -36.74
N CYS A 5 -43.75 7.13 -36.49
CA CYS A 5 -44.52 5.90 -36.46
C CYS A 5 -44.46 5.20 -35.12
N ALA A 6 -45.62 4.79 -34.69
CA ALA A 6 -46.00 4.29 -33.37
C ALA A 6 -45.98 2.77 -33.28
N ASN A 7 -45.95 2.29 -32.02
CA ASN A 7 -46.61 1.11 -31.43
C ASN A 7 -46.23 -0.31 -31.83
N SER A 8 -45.85 -1.07 -30.81
CA SER A 8 -46.54 -2.35 -30.47
C SER A 8 -46.02 -2.86 -29.11
N SER A 9 -46.79 -2.69 -28.04
CA SER A 9 -47.61 -3.63 -27.30
C SER A 9 -46.94 -4.85 -26.64
N ARG A 10 -46.91 -4.77 -25.35
CA ARG A 10 -47.33 -5.73 -24.30
C ARG A 10 -46.97 -7.21 -24.43
N LEU A 11 -46.20 -7.67 -23.43
CA LEU A 11 -46.54 -8.96 -22.78
C LEU A 11 -46.11 -8.94 -21.31
N LYS A 12 -47.09 -8.83 -20.42
CA LYS A 12 -46.97 -9.07 -18.97
C LYS A 12 -46.89 -10.58 -18.74
N ARG A 13 -45.88 -11.07 -18.07
CA ARG A 13 -45.91 -12.35 -17.37
C ARG A 13 -45.76 -12.12 -15.87
N LYS A 14 -46.89 -12.33 -15.18
CA LYS A 14 -46.92 -12.59 -13.73
C LYS A 14 -46.32 -13.96 -13.48
N MET A 15 -45.37 -14.05 -12.57
CA MET A 15 -45.09 -15.31 -11.85
C MET A 15 -45.04 -15.02 -10.37
N SER A 16 -45.77 -15.87 -9.67
CA SER A 16 -46.12 -15.82 -8.28
C SER A 16 -44.96 -16.00 -7.30
N VAL A 17 -45.08 -15.25 -6.23
CA VAL A 17 -44.32 -15.36 -4.98
C VAL A 17 -44.63 -16.70 -4.31
N LYS A 18 -43.61 -17.51 -4.01
CA LYS A 18 -43.67 -18.49 -2.94
C LYS A 18 -42.75 -17.98 -1.82
N GLN A 19 -43.38 -17.53 -0.77
CA GLN A 19 -42.76 -17.35 0.53
C GLN A 19 -42.36 -18.71 1.08
N THR A 20 -41.10 -18.86 1.42
CA THR A 20 -40.63 -19.91 2.33
C THR A 20 -39.97 -19.18 3.51
N GLN A 21 -40.66 -19.23 4.62
CA GLN A 21 -40.12 -18.89 5.92
C GLN A 21 -39.03 -19.88 6.25
N CYS A 22 -37.84 -19.38 6.63
CA CYS A 22 -36.86 -20.13 7.42
C CYS A 22 -36.51 -19.28 8.64
N SER A 23 -36.73 -19.90 9.76
CA SER A 23 -36.50 -19.49 11.11
C SER A 23 -35.09 -19.04 11.39
N GLU A 24 -35.01 -17.93 12.10
CA GLU A 24 -33.79 -17.45 12.78
C GLU A 24 -33.47 -18.41 13.92
N GLU A 25 -32.30 -19.00 13.91
CA GLU A 25 -31.66 -19.60 15.08
C GLU A 25 -30.39 -18.80 15.37
N ASP A 26 -30.43 -18.15 16.52
CA ASP A 26 -29.31 -17.46 17.15
C ASP A 26 -28.23 -18.47 17.54
N GLU A 27 -27.08 -18.45 16.87
CA GLU A 27 -25.85 -19.08 17.36
C GLU A 27 -24.86 -18.04 17.88
N GLU A 28 -24.70 -18.00 19.20
CA GLU A 28 -23.60 -17.32 19.88
C GLU A 28 -22.23 -17.90 19.46
N PRO A 29 -21.19 -17.06 19.27
CA PRO A 29 -19.85 -17.57 18.97
C PRO A 29 -19.18 -18.08 20.22
N ARG A 30 -18.95 -19.38 20.28
CA ARG A 30 -18.09 -20.05 21.26
C ARG A 30 -16.65 -19.55 21.11
N GLU A 31 -16.12 -19.00 22.17
CA GLU A 31 -14.69 -18.78 22.40
C GLU A 31 -13.93 -20.10 22.17
N ARG A 32 -13.02 -20.09 21.19
CA ARG A 32 -11.99 -21.12 21.04
C ARG A 32 -10.67 -20.53 21.49
N ASP A 33 -10.23 -20.94 22.64
CA ASP A 33 -8.83 -20.89 23.07
C ASP A 33 -7.93 -21.39 21.94
N SER A 34 -7.24 -20.48 21.27
CA SER A 34 -6.15 -20.83 20.37
C SER A 34 -4.83 -20.61 21.09
N LYS A 35 -4.24 -21.73 21.47
CA LYS A 35 -2.85 -21.86 21.91
C LYS A 35 -1.95 -21.03 21.00
N ILE A 36 -1.25 -20.08 21.63
CA ILE A 36 -0.11 -19.37 21.05
C ILE A 36 1.00 -20.42 20.85
N GLY A 37 1.09 -20.94 19.64
CA GLY A 37 2.20 -21.76 19.16
C GLY A 37 3.18 -20.87 18.42
N GLU A 38 4.41 -20.90 18.87
CA GLU A 38 5.66 -20.40 18.30
C GLU A 38 5.59 -20.11 16.79
N VAL A 39 5.61 -18.83 16.43
CA VAL A 39 5.89 -18.36 15.06
C VAL A 39 7.10 -17.43 15.10
N ASP A 40 8.18 -17.91 15.70
CA ASP A 40 9.50 -17.29 15.63
C ASP A 40 10.42 -18.13 14.74
N LYS A 41 10.13 -18.16 13.41
CA LYS A 41 11.09 -18.65 12.43
C LYS A 41 10.67 -18.35 10.99
N VAL A 42 10.58 -17.10 10.60
CA VAL A 42 10.71 -16.71 9.18
C VAL A 42 11.28 -15.29 9.06
N LEU A 43 12.34 -15.04 9.77
CA LEU A 43 13.40 -14.12 9.37
C LEU A 43 14.63 -15.00 9.27
N GLY A 44 15.16 -15.14 8.06
CA GLY A 44 16.28 -16.01 7.77
C GLY A 44 17.38 -15.89 8.81
N SER A 45 17.95 -17.03 9.23
CA SER A 45 18.99 -17.12 10.24
C SER A 45 20.18 -16.22 9.87
N PRO A 46 20.85 -15.57 10.88
CA PRO A 46 21.95 -14.67 10.61
C PRO A 46 23.23 -15.45 10.41
N GLN A 47 23.39 -16.08 9.27
CA GLN A 47 24.67 -16.67 8.83
C GLN A 47 24.76 -16.65 7.30
N ASP A 48 24.75 -15.45 6.71
CA ASP A 48 25.37 -15.21 5.42
C ASP A 48 26.13 -13.87 5.51
N HIS A 49 27.45 -13.97 5.49
CA HIS A 49 28.39 -12.84 5.45
C HIS A 49 28.36 -12.11 4.09
N ASN A 50 27.16 -11.88 3.59
CA ASN A 50 26.88 -10.92 2.54
C ASN A 50 25.75 -10.02 3.08
N VAL A 51 26.11 -9.09 3.97
CA VAL A 51 25.21 -8.02 4.42
C VAL A 51 24.92 -7.18 3.18
N ARG A 52 23.95 -7.66 2.39
CA ARG A 52 23.46 -6.88 1.26
C ARG A 52 22.80 -5.64 1.84
N SER A 53 23.31 -4.51 1.44
CA SER A 53 22.74 -3.22 1.77
C SER A 53 21.23 -3.24 1.53
N ARG A 54 20.45 -2.91 2.54
CA ARG A 54 18.98 -2.98 2.50
C ARG A 54 18.42 -1.62 2.88
N ALA A 55 17.38 -1.20 2.24
CA ALA A 55 16.60 -0.03 2.62
C ALA A 55 15.14 -0.43 2.85
N ILE A 56 14.48 0.26 3.76
CA ILE A 56 13.07 0.08 4.07
C ILE A 56 12.33 1.34 3.67
N PHE A 57 11.21 1.19 2.96
CA PHE A 57 10.32 2.28 2.61
C PHE A 57 9.02 2.16 3.39
N ILE A 58 8.62 3.22 4.09
CA ILE A 58 7.34 3.35 4.77
C ILE A 58 6.53 4.40 4.02
N LEU A 59 5.43 3.99 3.41
CA LEU A 59 4.46 4.88 2.80
C LEU A 59 3.42 5.28 3.86
N GLU A 60 3.65 6.42 4.50
CA GLU A 60 2.82 6.91 5.61
C GLU A 60 1.51 7.51 5.10
N ASN A 61 0.44 7.36 5.89
CA ASN A 61 -0.90 7.89 5.59
C ASN A 61 -1.43 7.48 4.21
N ALA A 62 -1.15 6.25 3.79
CA ALA A 62 -1.55 5.71 2.51
C ALA A 62 -3.06 5.88 2.25
N SER A 63 -3.42 6.57 1.16
CA SER A 63 -4.82 6.87 0.79
C SER A 63 -5.55 5.63 0.26
N LEU A 64 -5.50 4.51 1.02
CA LEU A 64 -6.12 3.22 0.69
C LEU A 64 -7.34 2.96 1.58
N LYS A 65 -8.50 3.50 1.21
CA LYS A 65 -9.74 3.32 1.97
C LYS A 65 -10.68 2.34 1.27
N LYS A 66 -11.07 1.27 1.98
CA LYS A 66 -12.05 0.30 1.49
C LYS A 66 -13.48 0.83 1.67
N GLY A 67 -14.36 0.47 0.74
CA GLY A 67 -15.79 0.74 0.83
C GLY A 67 -16.62 -0.30 0.12
N LEU A 68 -17.91 -0.36 0.47
CA LEU A 68 -18.87 -1.27 -0.11
C LEU A 68 -19.58 -0.57 -1.28
N VAL A 69 -19.42 -1.08 -2.50
CA VAL A 69 -20.07 -0.57 -3.71
C VAL A 69 -20.83 -1.72 -4.37
N ARG A 70 -22.15 -1.57 -4.55
CA ARG A 70 -23.01 -2.62 -5.16
C ARG A 70 -22.86 -4.00 -4.51
N LYS A 71 -22.71 -4.04 -3.17
CA LYS A 71 -22.50 -5.24 -2.35
C LYS A 71 -21.13 -5.92 -2.50
N GLU A 72 -20.17 -5.27 -3.15
CA GLU A 72 -18.79 -5.74 -3.25
C GLU A 72 -17.84 -4.80 -2.53
N TRP A 73 -16.87 -5.35 -1.79
CA TRP A 73 -15.80 -4.58 -1.19
C TRP A 73 -14.77 -4.18 -2.24
N LYS A 74 -14.42 -2.91 -2.28
CA LYS A 74 -13.34 -2.40 -3.13
C LYS A 74 -12.55 -1.30 -2.44
N ILE A 75 -11.34 -1.02 -2.91
CA ILE A 75 -10.64 0.22 -2.58
C ILE A 75 -11.29 1.33 -3.38
N LEU A 76 -11.76 2.37 -2.69
CA LEU A 76 -12.42 3.52 -3.30
C LEU A 76 -11.39 4.43 -3.97
N ASN A 77 -11.76 4.98 -5.12
CA ASN A 77 -10.95 5.91 -5.90
C ASN A 77 -11.74 7.19 -6.15
N SER A 78 -11.12 8.34 -5.91
CA SER A 78 -11.73 9.65 -6.11
C SER A 78 -12.20 9.93 -7.53
N HIS A 79 -11.60 9.29 -8.56
CA HIS A 79 -12.01 9.42 -9.94
C HIS A 79 -13.24 8.54 -10.27
N ASP A 80 -13.15 7.25 -9.96
CA ASP A 80 -14.19 6.28 -10.33
C ASP A 80 -15.43 6.37 -9.44
N ASP A 81 -15.26 6.74 -8.16
CA ASP A 81 -16.29 6.73 -7.13
C ASP A 81 -16.71 8.14 -6.67
N ALA A 82 -16.32 9.20 -7.40
CA ALA A 82 -16.57 10.59 -7.04
C ALA A 82 -18.04 10.84 -6.64
N ASN A 83 -18.98 10.38 -7.44
CA ASN A 83 -20.42 10.56 -7.18
C ASN A 83 -20.89 9.88 -5.88
N LEU A 84 -20.33 8.71 -5.55
CA LEU A 84 -20.64 7.99 -4.32
C LEU A 84 -20.06 8.75 -3.12
N LEU A 85 -18.81 9.17 -3.21
CA LEU A 85 -18.09 9.88 -2.15
C LEU A 85 -18.73 11.23 -1.84
N LEU A 86 -19.10 12.00 -2.86
CA LEU A 86 -19.78 13.27 -2.70
C LEU A 86 -21.18 13.12 -2.06
N LYS A 87 -21.95 12.10 -2.46
CA LYS A 87 -23.23 11.79 -1.81
C LYS A 87 -23.09 11.42 -0.33
N GLN A 88 -21.94 10.93 0.08
CA GLN A 88 -21.62 10.58 1.47
C GLN A 88 -20.89 11.71 2.22
N ASN A 89 -20.79 12.90 1.64
CA ASN A 89 -20.04 14.05 2.18
C ASN A 89 -18.60 13.71 2.56
N LYS A 90 -17.94 12.84 1.77
CA LYS A 90 -16.54 12.44 1.99
C LYS A 90 -15.61 13.31 1.17
N ASN A 91 -14.45 13.63 1.75
CA ASN A 91 -13.42 14.37 1.04
C ASN A 91 -12.75 13.48 -0.01
N LEU A 92 -12.80 13.87 -1.28
CA LEU A 92 -12.22 13.13 -2.40
C LEU A 92 -10.70 12.94 -2.25
N ASN A 93 -10.00 13.88 -1.63
CA ASN A 93 -8.55 13.82 -1.44
C ASN A 93 -8.08 12.66 -0.55
N ASP A 94 -8.99 12.06 0.20
CA ASP A 94 -8.66 10.90 1.04
C ASP A 94 -8.66 9.57 0.27
N TYR A 95 -8.98 9.58 -1.02
CA TYR A 95 -9.23 8.40 -1.84
C TYR A 95 -8.36 8.40 -3.10
N GLY A 96 -7.05 8.35 -2.92
CA GLY A 96 -6.04 8.34 -3.99
C GLY A 96 -5.17 7.07 -3.99
N PRO A 97 -5.71 5.88 -4.28
CA PRO A 97 -4.94 4.65 -4.32
C PRO A 97 -3.85 4.63 -5.39
N ASP A 98 -3.96 5.47 -6.40
CA ASP A 98 -2.98 5.69 -7.45
C ASP A 98 -1.66 6.23 -6.90
N ILE A 99 -1.67 7.10 -5.89
CA ILE A 99 -0.46 7.62 -5.24
C ILE A 99 0.37 6.48 -4.66
N VAL A 100 -0.28 5.59 -3.90
CA VAL A 100 0.37 4.42 -3.30
C VAL A 100 0.85 3.44 -4.37
N PHE A 101 0.02 3.20 -5.38
CA PHE A 101 0.34 2.32 -6.50
C PHE A 101 1.57 2.80 -7.27
N GLU A 102 1.64 4.10 -7.60
CA GLU A 102 2.77 4.67 -8.33
C GLU A 102 4.06 4.69 -7.51
N ALA A 103 3.98 5.01 -6.21
CA ALA A 103 5.13 4.97 -5.31
C ALA A 103 5.68 3.54 -5.16
N LEU A 104 4.81 2.56 -4.88
CA LEU A 104 5.21 1.15 -4.81
C LEU A 104 5.78 0.65 -6.14
N ARG A 105 5.20 1.07 -7.25
CA ARG A 105 5.71 0.69 -8.57
C ARG A 105 7.09 1.27 -8.83
N SER A 106 7.37 2.49 -8.41
CA SER A 106 8.70 3.10 -8.50
C SER A 106 9.74 2.28 -7.75
N ILE A 107 9.43 1.82 -6.51
CA ILE A 107 10.32 0.94 -5.74
C ILE A 107 10.53 -0.40 -6.45
N MET A 108 9.42 -1.06 -6.84
CA MET A 108 9.46 -2.45 -7.36
C MET A 108 10.08 -2.54 -8.77
N ASP A 109 9.99 -1.48 -9.56
CA ASP A 109 10.59 -1.41 -10.90
C ASP A 109 12.05 -0.94 -10.86
N SER A 110 12.55 -0.40 -9.73
CA SER A 110 13.93 0.08 -9.58
C SER A 110 14.96 -1.05 -9.67
N PRO A 111 16.17 -0.79 -10.15
CA PRO A 111 17.32 -1.69 -10.06
C PRO A 111 17.59 -2.15 -8.63
N LEU A 112 17.41 -1.25 -7.65
CA LEU A 112 17.56 -1.53 -6.22
C LEU A 112 16.77 -2.77 -5.79
N ASN A 113 15.50 -2.86 -6.17
CA ASN A 113 14.66 -4.01 -5.84
C ASN A 113 15.00 -5.28 -6.64
N LYS A 114 15.57 -5.12 -7.84
CA LYS A 114 15.94 -6.26 -8.71
C LYS A 114 17.27 -6.90 -8.30
N TYR A 115 18.11 -6.18 -7.59
CA TYR A 115 19.42 -6.63 -7.17
C TYR A 115 19.32 -7.61 -5.97
N GLY A 116 19.10 -8.88 -6.28
CA GLY A 116 19.30 -9.97 -5.30
C GLY A 116 18.10 -10.38 -4.46
N LEU A 117 16.88 -9.96 -4.81
CA LEU A 117 15.66 -10.44 -4.19
C LEU A 117 14.81 -11.25 -5.18
N PRO A 118 13.99 -12.21 -4.71
CA PRO A 118 12.98 -12.83 -5.55
C PRO A 118 12.11 -11.72 -6.14
N HIS A 119 11.92 -11.74 -7.46
CA HIS A 119 11.23 -10.69 -8.20
C HIS A 119 9.75 -10.61 -7.85
N VAL A 120 9.42 -9.98 -6.75
CA VAL A 120 8.02 -9.64 -6.43
C VAL A 120 7.57 -8.56 -7.41
N ARG A 121 6.48 -8.81 -8.11
CA ARG A 121 5.88 -7.85 -9.04
C ARG A 121 4.49 -7.48 -8.56
N ILE A 122 4.26 -6.18 -8.43
CA ILE A 122 2.89 -5.69 -8.25
C ILE A 122 2.12 -5.70 -9.58
N PRO A 123 0.79 -5.76 -9.55
CA PRO A 123 -0.03 -5.70 -10.76
C PRO A 123 0.27 -4.45 -11.59
N ARG A 124 0.23 -4.58 -12.93
CA ARG A 124 0.57 -3.48 -13.86
C ARG A 124 -0.42 -2.31 -13.86
N THR A 125 -1.62 -2.50 -13.33
CA THR A 125 -2.66 -1.47 -13.34
C THR A 125 -3.16 -1.20 -11.91
N CYS A 126 -3.46 0.06 -11.61
CA CYS A 126 -4.00 0.48 -10.31
C CYS A 126 -5.28 -0.31 -9.93
N LYS A 127 -6.16 -0.58 -10.89
CA LYS A 127 -7.38 -1.38 -10.65
C LYS A 127 -7.07 -2.80 -10.14
N ARG A 128 -6.10 -3.49 -10.74
CA ARG A 128 -5.69 -4.84 -10.27
C ARG A 128 -4.95 -4.77 -8.94
N PHE A 129 -4.17 -3.72 -8.73
CA PHE A 129 -3.52 -3.45 -7.45
C PHE A 129 -4.57 -3.26 -6.34
N CYS A 130 -5.60 -2.44 -6.57
CA CYS A 130 -6.70 -2.26 -5.63
C CYS A 130 -7.40 -3.60 -5.29
N GLY A 131 -7.59 -4.48 -6.27
CA GLY A 131 -8.12 -5.83 -6.05
C GLY A 131 -7.22 -6.67 -5.16
N LEU A 132 -5.89 -6.62 -5.38
CA LEU A 132 -4.90 -7.29 -4.53
C LEU A 132 -4.94 -6.80 -3.08
N ILE A 133 -5.08 -5.47 -2.87
CA ILE A 133 -5.19 -4.89 -1.52
C ILE A 133 -6.49 -5.32 -0.82
N VAL A 134 -7.61 -5.42 -1.54
CA VAL A 134 -8.87 -5.95 -0.97
C VAL A 134 -8.68 -7.39 -0.52
N ASP A 135 -8.04 -8.23 -1.34
CA ASP A 135 -7.76 -9.63 -0.99
C ASP A 135 -6.80 -9.72 0.20
N LEU A 136 -5.77 -8.88 0.25
CA LEU A 136 -4.85 -8.79 1.38
C LEU A 136 -5.58 -8.45 2.68
N LEU A 137 -6.44 -7.43 2.67
CA LEU A 137 -7.22 -7.00 3.84
C LEU A 137 -8.26 -8.03 4.30
N ARG A 138 -8.66 -8.96 3.42
CA ARG A 138 -9.60 -10.04 3.74
C ARG A 138 -8.90 -11.28 4.28
N LYS A 139 -7.73 -11.62 3.72
CA LYS A 139 -7.00 -12.86 4.00
C LYS A 139 -5.80 -12.67 4.93
N SER A 140 -5.47 -11.42 5.29
CA SER A 140 -4.30 -11.00 6.05
C SER A 140 -2.94 -11.32 5.40
N CYS A 141 -2.88 -12.11 4.35
CA CYS A 141 -1.66 -12.35 3.57
C CYS A 141 -1.96 -12.71 2.12
N VAL A 142 -0.96 -12.49 1.27
CA VAL A 142 -0.93 -12.93 -0.13
C VAL A 142 0.28 -13.82 -0.31
N ARG A 143 0.08 -15.01 -0.88
CA ARG A 143 1.10 -16.02 -1.09
C ARG A 143 1.39 -16.24 -2.58
N ALA A 144 2.61 -16.67 -2.89
CA ALA A 144 2.97 -17.13 -4.22
C ALA A 144 2.20 -18.41 -4.55
N LYS A 145 1.79 -18.58 -5.83
CA LYS A 145 1.02 -19.76 -6.24
C LYS A 145 1.85 -21.04 -6.24
N ASP A 146 3.14 -20.91 -6.58
CA ASP A 146 4.00 -22.06 -6.86
C ASP A 146 4.80 -22.50 -5.63
N THR A 147 5.18 -21.57 -4.75
CA THR A 147 6.06 -21.82 -3.59
C THR A 147 5.35 -21.69 -2.24
N ASP A 148 4.09 -21.25 -2.22
CA ASP A 148 3.32 -20.90 -1.01
C ASP A 148 4.03 -19.85 -0.11
N GLU A 149 5.08 -19.21 -0.60
CA GLU A 149 5.81 -18.16 0.09
C GLU A 149 4.94 -16.93 0.32
N VAL A 150 5.02 -16.33 1.51
CA VAL A 150 4.28 -15.10 1.82
C VAL A 150 4.94 -13.91 1.14
N LEU A 151 4.26 -13.34 0.16
CA LEU A 151 4.71 -12.17 -0.59
C LEU A 151 4.34 -10.85 0.09
N ILE A 152 3.14 -10.78 0.66
CA ILE A 152 2.61 -9.59 1.33
C ILE A 152 1.78 -10.05 2.52
N ARG A 153 1.92 -9.38 3.65
CA ARG A 153 1.13 -9.66 4.86
C ARG A 153 0.67 -8.38 5.55
N VAL A 154 -0.42 -8.45 6.27
CA VAL A 154 -0.85 -7.42 7.21
C VAL A 154 -0.05 -7.62 8.50
N LEU A 155 0.54 -6.55 9.02
CA LEU A 155 1.27 -6.53 10.28
C LEU A 155 0.46 -5.75 11.31
N GLU A 156 0.63 -6.11 12.58
CA GLU A 156 0.08 -5.36 13.69
C GLU A 156 0.94 -4.13 13.98
N GLU A 157 0.32 -3.04 14.37
CA GLU A 157 1.03 -1.83 14.78
C GLU A 157 1.69 -2.01 16.17
N PRO A 158 2.77 -1.30 16.46
CA PRO A 158 3.44 -0.32 15.59
C PRO A 158 4.44 -0.97 14.62
N VAL A 159 4.63 -0.35 13.45
CA VAL A 159 5.57 -0.81 12.42
C VAL A 159 7.02 -0.93 12.94
N THR A 160 7.39 -0.15 13.95
CA THR A 160 8.71 -0.15 14.57
C THR A 160 9.09 -1.50 15.19
N ARG A 161 8.13 -2.35 15.59
CA ARG A 161 8.40 -3.71 16.07
C ARG A 161 8.95 -4.64 15.01
N HIS A 162 8.79 -4.28 13.74
CA HIS A 162 9.18 -5.09 12.60
C HIS A 162 10.44 -4.58 11.91
N LEU A 163 11.04 -3.50 12.44
CA LEU A 163 12.31 -2.97 11.96
C LEU A 163 13.49 -3.78 12.51
N PRO A 164 14.63 -3.85 11.77
CA PRO A 164 15.86 -4.47 12.27
C PRO A 164 16.40 -3.72 13.50
N VAL A 165 17.35 -4.32 14.22
CA VAL A 165 17.91 -3.72 15.46
C VAL A 165 18.60 -2.38 15.18
N ASN A 166 19.39 -2.30 14.10
CA ASN A 166 20.09 -1.08 13.69
C ASN A 166 19.37 -0.42 12.54
N TYR A 167 18.49 0.53 12.83
CA TYR A 167 17.78 1.29 11.81
C TYR A 167 17.92 2.80 12.06
N HIS A 168 17.79 3.57 10.98
CA HIS A 168 17.76 5.03 11.02
C HIS A 168 16.53 5.52 10.23
N ILE A 169 15.58 6.15 10.92
CA ILE A 169 14.34 6.62 10.30
C ILE A 169 14.52 8.04 9.79
N ILE A 170 14.26 8.23 8.51
CA ILE A 170 14.40 9.47 7.77
C ILE A 170 13.03 9.87 7.24
N GLY A 171 12.43 10.90 7.82
CA GLY A 171 11.15 11.45 7.36
C GLY A 171 11.36 12.47 6.23
N LEU A 172 10.65 12.30 5.12
CA LEU A 172 10.70 13.23 3.98
C LEU A 172 9.49 14.15 3.98
N SER A 173 9.77 15.46 3.98
CA SER A 173 8.74 16.48 3.85
C SER A 173 9.32 17.75 3.23
N TYR A 174 8.65 18.30 2.22
CA TYR A 174 9.04 19.59 1.61
C TYR A 174 9.00 20.78 2.59
N SER A 175 8.33 20.61 3.74
CA SER A 175 8.27 21.65 4.78
C SER A 175 9.34 21.51 5.84
N SER A 176 10.31 20.61 5.67
CA SER A 176 11.49 20.55 6.52
C SER A 176 12.40 21.75 6.25
N GLU A 177 12.96 22.32 7.32
CA GLU A 177 13.98 23.36 7.22
C GLU A 177 15.35 22.81 6.76
N MET A 178 15.52 21.49 6.84
CA MET A 178 16.75 20.79 6.41
C MET A 178 16.61 20.35 4.97
N LEU A 179 16.94 21.23 4.04
CA LEU A 179 17.06 20.90 2.61
C LEU A 179 18.41 20.23 2.37
N VAL A 180 18.40 19.07 1.74
CA VAL A 180 19.60 18.27 1.44
C VAL A 180 19.64 17.86 -0.03
N ASP A 181 20.86 17.71 -0.56
CA ASP A 181 21.09 16.89 -1.73
C ASP A 181 20.95 15.41 -1.31
N ILE A 182 20.09 14.66 -1.98
CA ILE A 182 19.78 13.29 -1.56
C ILE A 182 20.95 12.34 -1.81
N ASP A 183 21.75 12.57 -2.85
CA ASP A 183 22.92 11.76 -3.19
C ASP A 183 23.99 11.91 -2.12
N ASP A 184 24.31 13.16 -1.76
CA ASP A 184 25.26 13.47 -0.70
C ASP A 184 24.77 12.91 0.65
N TYR A 185 23.50 13.15 1.00
CA TYR A 185 22.90 12.66 2.24
C TYR A 185 22.96 11.14 2.37
N VAL A 186 22.60 10.43 1.31
CA VAL A 186 22.63 8.95 1.29
C VAL A 186 24.08 8.44 1.34
N CYS A 187 25.02 9.09 0.68
CA CYS A 187 26.45 8.72 0.76
C CYS A 187 27.00 8.81 2.18
N ASP A 188 26.56 9.79 2.96
CA ASP A 188 27.03 10.01 4.35
C ASP A 188 26.40 9.04 5.36
N LEU A 189 25.32 8.32 5.00
CA LEU A 189 24.74 7.30 5.88
C LEU A 189 25.73 6.15 6.14
N SER A 190 25.81 5.72 7.40
CA SER A 190 26.64 4.57 7.77
C SER A 190 26.13 3.28 7.13
N ASP A 191 27.04 2.43 6.66
CA ASP A 191 26.72 1.13 6.08
C ASP A 191 26.23 0.10 7.12
N ASP A 192 26.51 0.34 8.41
CA ASP A 192 26.08 -0.53 9.51
C ASP A 192 24.63 -0.35 9.91
N VAL A 193 23.96 0.65 9.35
CA VAL A 193 22.60 1.03 9.70
C VAL A 193 21.65 0.83 8.51
N THR A 194 20.50 0.22 8.78
CA THR A 194 19.44 0.10 7.76
C THR A 194 18.67 1.41 7.64
N PRO A 195 18.76 2.14 6.52
CA PRO A 195 17.97 3.35 6.32
C PRO A 195 16.49 3.00 6.12
N VAL A 196 15.64 3.74 6.83
CA VAL A 196 14.18 3.62 6.77
C VAL A 196 13.61 4.96 6.31
N PHE A 197 13.21 5.04 5.06
CA PHE A 197 12.64 6.26 4.48
C PHE A 197 11.13 6.30 4.67
N VAL A 198 10.64 7.36 5.32
CA VAL A 198 9.19 7.60 5.51
C VAL A 198 8.73 8.65 4.53
N VAL A 199 7.87 8.24 3.60
CA VAL A 199 7.34 9.09 2.52
C VAL A 199 5.83 9.17 2.64
N GLY A 200 5.27 10.37 2.59
CA GLY A 200 3.82 10.57 2.62
C GLY A 200 3.15 10.05 1.34
N ALA A 201 2.20 9.13 1.48
CA ALA A 201 1.42 8.57 0.36
C ALA A 201 -0.04 9.07 0.36
N MET A 202 -0.20 10.39 0.47
CA MET A 202 -1.48 11.07 0.58
C MET A 202 -1.54 12.27 -0.37
N VAL A 203 -2.74 12.73 -0.70
CA VAL A 203 -2.95 13.93 -1.55
C VAL A 203 -2.55 15.19 -0.78
N ASN A 204 -3.01 15.32 0.47
CA ASN A 204 -2.73 16.45 1.34
C ASN A 204 -2.29 15.95 2.71
N GLY A 205 -1.25 16.56 3.25
CA GLY A 205 -0.72 16.23 4.57
C GLY A 205 0.80 16.32 4.61
N LYS A 206 1.34 15.96 5.75
CA LYS A 206 2.79 15.92 6.00
C LYS A 206 3.12 14.65 6.75
N VAL A 207 4.31 14.12 6.52
CA VAL A 207 4.90 13.06 7.34
C VAL A 207 5.08 13.61 8.77
N LYS A 208 4.81 12.80 9.77
CA LYS A 208 4.99 13.19 11.17
C LYS A 208 6.47 13.13 11.55
N ARG A 209 6.93 14.18 12.22
CA ARG A 209 8.31 14.27 12.72
C ARG A 209 8.57 13.37 13.95
N ASP A 210 7.53 13.03 14.69
CA ASP A 210 7.62 12.53 16.08
C ASP A 210 8.41 11.22 16.25
N ASN A 211 8.56 10.42 15.20
CA ASN A 211 9.27 9.14 15.26
C ASN A 211 10.39 9.02 14.22
N THR A 212 10.95 10.16 13.80
CA THR A 212 12.06 10.19 12.83
C THR A 212 13.34 10.62 13.53
N HIS A 213 14.48 10.03 13.13
CA HIS A 213 15.80 10.44 13.58
C HIS A 213 16.20 11.72 12.83
N ASP A 214 16.01 11.69 11.50
CA ASP A 214 16.17 12.87 10.66
C ASP A 214 14.85 13.23 9.96
N TYR A 215 14.66 14.52 9.74
CA TYR A 215 13.50 15.05 9.03
C TYR A 215 13.98 16.04 7.97
N ILE A 216 13.99 15.60 6.71
CA ILE A 216 14.66 16.28 5.61
C ILE A 216 13.70 16.69 4.50
N SER A 217 14.11 17.69 3.72
CA SER A 217 13.54 18.02 2.42
C SER A 217 14.57 17.72 1.33
N VAL A 218 14.13 17.13 0.24
CA VAL A 218 14.97 16.85 -0.94
C VAL A 218 14.67 17.82 -2.10
N SER A 219 13.84 18.82 -1.85
CA SER A 219 13.46 19.84 -2.85
C SER A 219 12.80 21.04 -2.18
N ASP A 220 12.98 22.22 -2.75
CA ASP A 220 12.24 23.42 -2.39
C ASP A 220 10.76 23.37 -2.78
N TYR A 221 10.36 22.38 -3.56
CA TYR A 221 9.02 22.20 -4.09
C TYR A 221 8.38 20.90 -3.57
N PRO A 222 7.05 20.85 -3.42
CA PRO A 222 6.35 19.64 -3.07
C PRO A 222 6.46 18.62 -4.22
N LEU A 223 7.13 17.50 -3.96
CA LEU A 223 7.25 16.38 -4.89
C LEU A 223 6.17 15.32 -4.61
N SER A 224 5.77 14.59 -5.65
CA SER A 224 4.93 13.40 -5.47
C SER A 224 5.70 12.28 -4.74
N ALA A 225 4.98 11.41 -4.04
CA ALA A 225 5.58 10.24 -3.38
C ALA A 225 6.41 9.39 -4.35
N LYS A 226 5.93 9.20 -5.58
CA LYS A 226 6.65 8.51 -6.66
C LYS A 226 7.99 9.16 -6.97
N CYS A 227 8.02 10.50 -7.09
CA CYS A 227 9.23 11.24 -7.40
C CYS A 227 10.24 11.14 -6.24
N CYS A 228 9.81 11.37 -5.00
CA CYS A 228 10.66 11.23 -3.81
C CYS A 228 11.29 9.84 -3.72
N VAL A 229 10.47 8.79 -3.87
CA VAL A 229 10.94 7.40 -3.84
C VAL A 229 11.92 7.12 -4.98
N GLY A 230 11.68 7.66 -6.17
CA GLY A 230 12.58 7.51 -7.33
C GLY A 230 13.97 8.09 -7.06
N LEU A 231 14.03 9.32 -6.54
CA LEU A 231 15.29 9.97 -6.16
C LEU A 231 16.05 9.17 -5.09
N ILE A 232 15.35 8.67 -4.07
CA ILE A 232 15.98 7.84 -3.01
C ILE A 232 16.53 6.53 -3.61
N CYS A 233 15.76 5.86 -4.47
CA CYS A 233 16.23 4.63 -5.12
C CYS A 233 17.49 4.88 -5.93
N ASP A 234 17.52 5.96 -6.73
CA ASP A 234 18.68 6.34 -7.55
C ASP A 234 19.92 6.61 -6.69
N ALA A 235 19.79 7.41 -5.63
CA ALA A 235 20.87 7.69 -4.69
C ALA A 235 21.43 6.42 -4.02
N LEU A 236 20.57 5.50 -3.59
CA LEU A 236 20.97 4.22 -3.01
C LEU A 236 21.65 3.30 -4.03
N GLU A 237 21.19 3.29 -5.28
CA GLU A 237 21.78 2.53 -6.39
C GLU A 237 23.19 3.01 -6.68
N GLN A 238 23.41 4.33 -6.67
CA GLN A 238 24.73 4.93 -6.83
C GLN A 238 25.66 4.58 -5.65
N LYS A 239 25.20 4.79 -4.39
CA LYS A 239 25.96 4.45 -3.19
C LYS A 239 26.40 2.99 -3.21
N TRP A 240 25.52 2.07 -3.54
CA TRP A 240 25.79 0.63 -3.52
C TRP A 240 26.36 0.10 -4.83
N LYS A 241 26.60 0.96 -5.82
CA LYS A 241 27.22 0.62 -7.12
C LYS A 241 26.52 -0.56 -7.80
N LEU A 242 25.22 -0.45 -7.95
CA LEU A 242 24.37 -1.50 -8.51
C LEU A 242 24.33 -1.54 -10.05
N PHE A 243 25.17 -0.75 -10.72
CA PHE A 243 25.30 -0.68 -12.19
C PHE A 243 26.65 -1.21 -12.63
#